data_9045424a77c2485fca03ea506c50ca28
#
_entry.id   9045424a77c2485fca03ea506c50ca28
#
_cell.length_a   1.000
_cell.length_b   1.000
_cell.length_c   1.000
_cell.angle_alpha   90.00
_cell.angle_beta   90.00
_cell.angle_gamma   90.00
#
_symmetry.space_group_name_H-M   'P 1'
#
loop_
_entity.id
_entity.type
_entity.pdbx_description
1 polymer ?
#
loop_
_entity_poly.entity_id
_entity_poly.type
_entity_poly.pdbx_seq_one_letter_code
_entity_poly.pdbx_strand_id
1 'polypeptide(L)'
;AEFGRLDGAFVSVGGPAPGSVLSTSDDAWRLAFESIFVGALRVVREVCGSLESGGVIGLVLSSSAKEVLPGLTISNGLRPGLAMLIKDLADEVGPRGIRVIGLLPGRIATDRIAEIDAAAGPESRQRSEDRIPLRRYGSPDEFGVVAAFMLSEQASYVTGCLIPIDGGLLRTP
;
A
#
# COMPACT_ATOMS: atom_id res chain seq x y z
N ALA A 1 -3.51 -4.29 27.69
CA ALA A 1 -4.20 -4.44 26.40
C ALA A 1 -5.67 -4.80 26.69
N GLU A 2 -6.62 -4.15 26.04
CA GLU A 2 -8.06 -4.37 26.28
C GLU A 2 -8.50 -5.79 25.91
N PHE A 3 -7.93 -6.35 24.85
CA PHE A 3 -8.28 -7.69 24.32
C PHE A 3 -7.27 -8.79 24.68
N GLY A 4 -6.18 -8.45 25.38
CA GLY A 4 -5.18 -9.41 25.86
C GLY A 4 -4.22 -9.95 24.79
N ARG A 5 -4.57 -9.92 23.49
CA ARG A 5 -3.74 -10.39 22.36
C ARG A 5 -3.89 -9.52 21.12
N LEU A 6 -2.96 -9.65 20.19
CA LEU A 6 -3.00 -9.07 18.86
C LEU A 6 -3.00 -10.22 17.83
N ASP A 7 -4.00 -10.26 16.95
CA ASP A 7 -4.13 -11.29 15.89
C ASP A 7 -3.61 -10.81 14.54
N GLY A 8 -3.58 -9.51 14.33
CA GLY A 8 -3.06 -8.93 13.09
C GLY A 8 -2.99 -7.42 13.13
N ALA A 9 -2.33 -6.87 12.13
CA ALA A 9 -2.25 -5.42 11.94
C ALA A 9 -2.46 -5.05 10.47
N PHE A 10 -3.18 -3.96 10.27
CA PHE A 10 -3.35 -3.33 8.97
C PHE A 10 -2.66 -1.96 8.99
N VAL A 11 -1.52 -1.86 8.31
CA VAL A 11 -0.65 -0.69 8.33
C VAL A 11 -0.90 0.15 7.09
N SER A 12 -1.43 1.35 7.29
CA SER A 12 -1.61 2.34 6.24
C SER A 12 -0.83 3.60 6.57
N VAL A 13 0.27 3.82 5.87
CA VAL A 13 1.05 5.05 5.97
C VAL A 13 0.61 6.03 4.89
N GLY A 14 0.58 7.32 5.22
CA GLY A 14 0.16 8.38 4.30
C GLY A 14 0.95 8.41 2.99
N GLY A 15 0.41 9.09 1.99
CA GLY A 15 1.09 9.34 0.72
C GLY A 15 1.95 10.60 0.77
N PRO A 16 3.11 10.62 0.08
CA PRO A 16 3.95 11.83 -0.04
C PRO A 16 3.27 12.89 -0.92
N ALA A 17 3.75 14.12 -0.81
CA ALA A 17 3.34 15.19 -1.72
C ALA A 17 3.68 14.84 -3.17
N PRO A 18 2.88 15.30 -4.15
CA PRO A 18 3.23 15.23 -5.58
C PRO A 18 4.51 16.02 -5.88
N GLY A 19 5.23 15.58 -6.90
CA GLY A 19 6.45 16.25 -7.35
C GLY A 19 7.14 15.47 -8.47
N SER A 20 8.09 16.13 -9.14
CA SER A 20 8.97 15.52 -10.13
C SER A 20 10.34 15.21 -9.51
N VAL A 21 11.12 14.35 -10.18
CA VAL A 21 12.49 14.02 -9.73
C VAL A 21 13.37 15.29 -9.59
N LEU A 22 13.25 16.21 -10.55
CA LEU A 22 14.09 17.40 -10.61
C LEU A 22 13.64 18.54 -9.67
N SER A 23 12.37 18.55 -9.25
CA SER A 23 11.81 19.64 -8.42
C SER A 23 11.64 19.27 -6.95
N THR A 24 11.71 17.99 -6.60
CA THR A 24 11.54 17.52 -5.22
C THR A 24 12.84 17.71 -4.45
N SER A 25 12.79 18.48 -3.35
CA SER A 25 13.97 18.78 -2.54
C SER A 25 14.45 17.55 -1.74
N ASP A 26 15.74 17.58 -1.39
CA ASP A 26 16.33 16.57 -0.51
C ASP A 26 15.60 16.45 0.83
N ASP A 27 15.14 17.57 1.39
CA ASP A 27 14.43 17.54 2.69
C ASP A 27 13.06 16.89 2.56
N ALA A 28 12.35 17.08 1.44
CA ALA A 28 11.10 16.34 1.16
C ALA A 28 11.35 14.84 1.03
N TRP A 29 12.46 14.44 0.40
CA TRP A 29 12.90 13.05 0.33
C TRP A 29 13.22 12.47 1.71
N ARG A 30 14.01 13.16 2.53
CA ARG A 30 14.38 12.71 3.88
C ARG A 30 13.15 12.55 4.77
N LEU A 31 12.26 13.55 4.77
CA LEU A 31 11.02 13.51 5.56
C LEU A 31 10.12 12.34 5.14
N ALA A 32 9.96 12.14 3.84
CA ALA A 32 9.14 11.04 3.31
C ALA A 32 9.77 9.67 3.57
N PHE A 33 11.09 9.54 3.43
CA PHE A 33 11.81 8.31 3.78
C PHE A 33 11.61 7.96 5.26
N GLU A 34 11.79 8.94 6.14
CA GLU A 34 11.61 8.73 7.58
C GLU A 34 10.16 8.34 7.94
N SER A 35 9.18 9.05 7.40
CA SER A 35 7.77 8.83 7.76
C SER A 35 7.15 7.62 7.07
N ILE A 36 7.45 7.40 5.79
CA ILE A 36 6.79 6.37 4.97
C ILE A 36 7.55 5.06 5.03
N PHE A 37 8.88 5.09 4.87
CA PHE A 37 9.69 3.89 4.79
C PHE A 37 10.09 3.40 6.19
N VAL A 38 10.85 4.21 6.92
CA VAL A 38 11.33 3.86 8.25
C VAL A 38 10.16 3.77 9.23
N GLY A 39 9.16 4.66 9.12
CA GLY A 39 7.93 4.62 9.92
C GLY A 39 7.17 3.30 9.76
N ALA A 40 6.99 2.83 8.53
CA ALA A 40 6.37 1.53 8.28
C ALA A 40 7.17 0.37 8.92
N LEU A 41 8.50 0.37 8.77
CA LEU A 41 9.36 -0.65 9.37
C LEU A 41 9.32 -0.65 10.91
N ARG A 42 9.22 0.52 11.55
CA ARG A 42 9.06 0.61 13.01
C ARG A 42 7.77 -0.08 13.46
N VAL A 43 6.65 0.27 12.81
CA VAL A 43 5.35 -0.34 13.13
C VAL A 43 5.39 -1.84 12.91
N VAL A 44 5.94 -2.30 11.79
CA VAL A 44 6.05 -3.74 11.49
C VAL A 44 6.86 -4.47 12.54
N ARG A 45 8.00 -3.93 12.99
CA ARG A 45 8.83 -4.54 14.04
C ARG A 45 8.10 -4.68 15.37
N GLU A 46 7.40 -3.63 15.81
CA GLU A 46 6.60 -3.66 17.04
C GLU A 46 5.46 -4.67 16.94
N VAL A 47 4.76 -4.69 15.81
CA VAL A 47 3.68 -5.65 15.56
C VAL A 47 4.22 -7.08 15.55
N CYS A 48 5.31 -7.35 14.83
CA CYS A 48 5.93 -8.68 14.79
C CYS A 48 6.35 -9.19 16.17
N GLY A 49 6.82 -8.28 17.06
CA GLY A 49 7.16 -8.60 18.44
C GLY A 49 5.95 -9.01 19.29
N SER A 50 4.76 -8.53 18.92
CA SER A 50 3.50 -8.73 19.66
C SER A 50 2.60 -9.82 19.08
N LEU A 51 2.83 -10.27 17.84
CA LEU A 51 2.03 -11.30 17.19
C LEU A 51 2.46 -12.69 17.66
N GLU A 52 1.46 -13.53 17.95
CA GLU A 52 1.61 -14.97 18.14
C GLU A 52 1.57 -15.72 16.79
N SER A 53 1.66 -17.07 16.85
CA SER A 53 1.51 -17.93 15.67
C SER A 53 0.14 -17.74 15.01
N GLY A 54 0.12 -17.71 13.69
CA GLY A 54 -1.09 -17.49 12.90
C GLY A 54 -1.48 -16.03 12.67
N GLY A 55 -0.67 -15.09 13.15
CA GLY A 55 -0.90 -13.65 12.96
C GLY A 55 -0.77 -13.19 11.50
N VAL A 56 -1.24 -11.98 11.20
CA VAL A 56 -1.16 -11.41 9.84
C VAL A 56 -0.81 -9.93 9.86
N ILE A 57 0.03 -9.51 8.91
CA ILE A 57 0.37 -8.10 8.69
C ILE A 57 0.00 -7.73 7.25
N GLY A 58 -0.89 -6.76 7.09
CA GLY A 58 -1.21 -6.13 5.82
C GLY A 58 -0.60 -4.74 5.73
N LEU A 59 0.12 -4.42 4.66
CA LEU A 59 0.61 -3.08 4.37
C LEU A 59 -0.09 -2.50 3.15
N VAL A 60 -0.63 -1.30 3.31
CA VAL A 60 -1.13 -0.51 2.16
C VAL A 60 0.06 0.18 1.51
N LEU A 61 0.33 -0.22 0.28
CA LEU A 61 1.41 0.35 -0.54
C LEU A 61 0.84 1.32 -1.58
N SER A 62 1.03 1.02 -2.85
CA SER A 62 0.54 1.79 -4.01
C SER A 62 0.81 0.98 -5.28
N SER A 63 0.06 1.22 -6.33
CA SER A 63 0.40 0.74 -7.68
C SER A 63 1.77 1.25 -8.17
N SER A 64 2.29 2.36 -7.59
CA SER A 64 3.67 2.82 -7.85
C SER A 64 4.76 1.84 -7.40
N ALA A 65 4.42 0.80 -6.65
CA ALA A 65 5.33 -0.30 -6.35
C ALA A 65 5.67 -1.16 -7.58
N LYS A 66 4.81 -1.14 -8.62
CA LYS A 66 4.98 -1.93 -9.84
C LYS A 66 5.09 -1.10 -11.12
N GLU A 67 4.55 0.13 -11.14
CA GLU A 67 4.52 0.98 -12.33
C GLU A 67 4.77 2.44 -11.95
N VAL A 68 5.49 3.18 -12.80
CA VAL A 68 5.74 4.60 -12.57
C VAL A 68 4.44 5.40 -12.69
N LEU A 69 4.11 6.13 -11.64
CA LEU A 69 3.00 7.08 -11.62
C LEU A 69 3.53 8.50 -11.84
N PRO A 70 3.20 9.16 -12.96
CA PRO A 70 3.66 10.54 -13.24
C PRO A 70 3.31 11.49 -12.10
N GLY A 71 4.26 12.35 -11.72
CA GLY A 71 4.06 13.35 -10.66
C GLY A 71 4.11 12.80 -9.22
N LEU A 72 4.41 11.51 -9.03
CA LEU A 72 4.50 10.89 -7.69
C LEU A 72 5.90 10.35 -7.42
N THR A 73 6.93 11.17 -7.63
CA THR A 73 8.33 10.75 -7.63
C THR A 73 8.76 10.06 -6.34
N ILE A 74 8.40 10.59 -5.17
CA ILE A 74 8.73 9.99 -3.88
C ILE A 74 8.05 8.62 -3.72
N SER A 75 6.79 8.51 -4.12
CA SER A 75 6.08 7.23 -4.09
C SER A 75 6.74 6.20 -5.00
N ASN A 76 7.11 6.61 -6.23
CA ASN A 76 7.82 5.77 -7.19
C ASN A 76 9.19 5.30 -6.67
N GLY A 77 9.86 6.11 -5.85
CA GLY A 77 11.16 5.75 -5.25
C GLY A 77 11.05 4.85 -4.02
N LEU A 78 10.05 5.05 -3.16
CA LEU A 78 9.97 4.37 -1.87
C LEU A 78 9.09 3.12 -1.87
N ARG A 79 7.99 3.10 -2.60
CA ARG A 79 7.04 1.98 -2.58
C ARG A 79 7.59 0.68 -3.18
N PRO A 80 8.43 0.69 -4.24
CA PRO A 80 9.09 -0.54 -4.70
C PRO A 80 9.97 -1.19 -3.62
N GLY A 81 10.71 -0.39 -2.84
CA GLY A 81 11.52 -0.90 -1.73
C GLY A 81 10.64 -1.56 -0.65
N LEU A 82 9.56 -0.91 -0.22
CA LEU A 82 8.62 -1.51 0.73
C LEU A 82 7.95 -2.78 0.16
N ALA A 83 7.67 -2.81 -1.14
CA ALA A 83 7.11 -3.99 -1.80
C ALA A 83 8.06 -5.20 -1.76
N MET A 84 9.35 -4.99 -1.96
CA MET A 84 10.36 -6.05 -1.81
C MET A 84 10.43 -6.56 -0.37
N LEU A 85 10.32 -5.67 0.62
CA LEU A 85 10.32 -6.05 2.02
C LEU A 85 9.10 -6.90 2.45
N ILE A 86 7.98 -6.87 1.71
CA ILE A 86 6.86 -7.79 1.94
C ILE A 86 7.30 -9.25 1.79
N LYS A 87 8.09 -9.54 0.74
CA LYS A 87 8.59 -10.90 0.51
C LYS A 87 9.66 -11.29 1.52
N ASP A 88 10.62 -10.41 1.76
CA ASP A 88 11.71 -10.61 2.72
C ASP A 88 11.16 -10.88 4.14
N LEU A 89 10.25 -10.02 4.60
CA LEU A 89 9.59 -10.20 5.90
C LEU A 89 8.75 -11.50 5.96
N ALA A 90 8.06 -11.86 4.88
CA ALA A 90 7.31 -13.12 4.86
C ALA A 90 8.21 -14.35 5.01
N ASP A 91 9.41 -14.33 4.45
CA ASP A 91 10.40 -15.39 4.62
C ASP A 91 10.94 -15.42 6.07
N GLU A 92 11.13 -14.25 6.70
CA GLU A 92 11.61 -14.13 8.08
C GLU A 92 10.57 -14.61 9.12
N VAL A 93 9.30 -14.21 8.98
CA VAL A 93 8.27 -14.50 9.99
C VAL A 93 7.39 -15.72 9.67
N GLY A 94 7.46 -16.23 8.43
CA GLY A 94 6.70 -17.40 7.99
C GLY A 94 6.89 -18.65 8.86
N PRO A 95 8.11 -18.98 9.35
CA PRO A 95 8.31 -20.09 10.29
C PRO A 95 7.53 -19.95 11.60
N ARG A 96 7.10 -18.75 11.98
CA ARG A 96 6.20 -18.47 13.11
C ARG A 96 4.72 -18.60 12.74
N GLY A 97 4.39 -18.93 11.50
CA GLY A 97 3.01 -18.95 10.99
C GLY A 97 2.44 -17.54 10.74
N ILE A 98 3.25 -16.50 10.73
CA ILE A 98 2.79 -15.11 10.47
C ILE A 98 2.80 -14.83 8.98
N ARG A 99 1.68 -14.30 8.46
CA ARG A 99 1.52 -13.92 7.05
C ARG A 99 1.79 -12.44 6.83
N VAL A 100 2.36 -12.09 5.69
CA VAL A 100 2.66 -10.70 5.32
C VAL A 100 2.13 -10.44 3.91
N ILE A 101 1.33 -9.39 3.75
CA ILE A 101 0.62 -9.09 2.51
C ILE A 101 0.74 -7.60 2.19
N GLY A 102 1.11 -7.28 0.96
CA GLY A 102 1.08 -5.92 0.41
C GLY A 102 -0.18 -5.69 -0.42
N LEU A 103 -0.93 -4.64 -0.13
CA LEU A 103 -2.10 -4.24 -0.90
C LEU A 103 -1.76 -3.02 -1.75
N LEU A 104 -2.02 -3.10 -3.05
CA LEU A 104 -1.70 -2.05 -4.02
C LEU A 104 -3.00 -1.37 -4.50
N PRO A 105 -3.48 -0.32 -3.82
CA PRO A 105 -4.63 0.43 -4.31
C PRO A 105 -4.30 1.10 -5.65
N GLY A 106 -5.23 1.02 -6.59
CA GLY A 106 -5.27 1.88 -7.75
C GLY A 106 -5.92 3.23 -7.45
N ARG A 107 -6.87 3.65 -8.28
CA ARG A 107 -7.68 4.84 -8.05
C ARG A 107 -8.89 4.49 -7.19
N ILE A 108 -8.79 4.69 -5.89
CA ILE A 108 -9.88 4.51 -4.92
C ILE A 108 -10.46 5.89 -4.59
N ALA A 109 -11.78 6.03 -4.69
CA ALA A 109 -12.50 7.30 -4.49
C ALA A 109 -12.44 7.74 -3.01
N THR A 110 -11.39 8.46 -2.65
CA THR A 110 -11.12 9.05 -1.35
C THR A 110 -10.89 10.56 -1.49
N ASP A 111 -10.98 11.30 -0.39
CA ASP A 111 -10.68 12.75 -0.38
C ASP A 111 -9.30 13.04 -0.96
N ARG A 112 -8.31 12.21 -0.63
CA ARG A 112 -6.95 12.33 -1.18
C ARG A 112 -6.90 12.25 -2.70
N ILE A 113 -7.67 11.35 -3.31
CA ILE A 113 -7.73 11.24 -4.78
C ILE A 113 -8.50 12.40 -5.37
N ALA A 114 -9.57 12.88 -4.72
CA ALA A 114 -10.30 14.06 -5.15
C ALA A 114 -9.41 15.32 -5.16
N GLU A 115 -8.56 15.51 -4.15
CA GLU A 115 -7.56 16.59 -4.10
C GLU A 115 -6.55 16.50 -5.26
N ILE A 116 -6.03 15.30 -5.53
CA ILE A 116 -5.10 15.06 -6.64
C ILE A 116 -5.76 15.37 -7.98
N ASP A 117 -6.99 14.93 -8.19
CA ASP A 117 -7.72 15.18 -9.42
C ASP A 117 -8.04 16.66 -9.60
N ALA A 118 -8.46 17.35 -8.54
CA ALA A 118 -8.70 18.79 -8.56
C ALA A 118 -7.43 19.58 -8.94
N ALA A 119 -6.28 19.21 -8.38
CA ALA A 119 -5.00 19.84 -8.71
C ALA A 119 -4.54 19.57 -10.16
N ALA A 120 -4.91 18.41 -10.73
CA ALA A 120 -4.55 18.02 -12.10
C ALA A 120 -5.54 18.53 -13.19
N GLY A 121 -6.63 19.19 -12.77
CA GLY A 121 -7.60 19.84 -13.65
C GLY A 121 -8.85 19.01 -13.96
N PRO A 122 -9.89 19.63 -14.54
CA PRO A 122 -11.26 19.09 -14.60
C PRO A 122 -11.39 17.76 -15.35
N GLU A 123 -10.51 17.45 -16.29
CA GLU A 123 -10.55 16.19 -17.05
C GLU A 123 -9.70 15.06 -16.40
N SER A 124 -9.06 15.32 -15.25
CA SER A 124 -8.14 14.36 -14.63
C SER A 124 -8.81 13.04 -14.32
N ARG A 125 -10.00 13.11 -13.73
CA ARG A 125 -10.79 11.93 -13.40
C ARG A 125 -11.14 11.11 -14.65
N GLN A 126 -11.68 11.76 -15.67
CA GLN A 126 -12.07 11.07 -16.91
C GLN A 126 -10.86 10.38 -17.58
N ARG A 127 -9.74 11.11 -17.70
CA ARG A 127 -8.49 10.51 -18.24
C ARG A 127 -8.01 9.31 -17.41
N SER A 128 -8.21 9.34 -16.10
CA SER A 128 -7.86 8.21 -15.24
C SER A 128 -8.80 7.03 -15.44
N GLU A 129 -10.12 7.28 -15.49
CA GLU A 129 -11.15 6.25 -15.72
C GLU A 129 -11.00 5.59 -17.09
N ASP A 130 -10.59 6.34 -18.12
CA ASP A 130 -10.33 5.81 -19.47
C ASP A 130 -9.15 4.81 -19.50
N ARG A 131 -8.23 4.92 -18.57
CA ARG A 131 -7.09 3.99 -18.44
C ARG A 131 -7.42 2.73 -17.63
N ILE A 132 -8.44 2.80 -16.78
CA ILE A 132 -8.85 1.68 -15.93
C ILE A 132 -9.76 0.76 -16.76
N PRO A 133 -9.48 -0.55 -16.88
CA PRO A 133 -10.36 -1.49 -17.60
C PRO A 133 -11.81 -1.48 -17.11
N LEU A 134 -12.05 -1.36 -15.79
CA LEU A 134 -13.40 -1.24 -15.23
C LEU A 134 -14.04 0.14 -15.43
N ARG A 135 -13.34 1.12 -16.06
CA ARG A 135 -13.84 2.45 -16.43
C ARG A 135 -14.40 3.28 -15.28
N ARG A 136 -13.99 3.03 -14.09
CA ARG A 136 -14.38 3.76 -12.88
C ARG A 136 -13.31 3.67 -11.80
N TYR A 137 -13.39 4.55 -10.84
CA TYR A 137 -12.67 4.39 -9.58
C TYR A 137 -13.31 3.29 -8.72
N GLY A 138 -12.49 2.61 -7.92
CA GLY A 138 -12.98 1.73 -6.85
C GLY A 138 -13.49 2.53 -5.66
N SER A 139 -14.40 1.96 -4.88
CA SER A 139 -14.80 2.54 -3.61
C SER A 139 -13.88 2.09 -2.46
N PRO A 140 -13.81 2.85 -1.34
CA PRO A 140 -13.14 2.40 -0.12
C PRO A 140 -13.66 1.05 0.38
N ASP A 141 -14.96 0.80 0.26
CA ASP A 141 -15.56 -0.47 0.67
C ASP A 141 -15.09 -1.65 -0.18
N GLU A 142 -14.96 -1.48 -1.50
CA GLU A 142 -14.42 -2.53 -2.39
C GLU A 142 -12.98 -2.88 -1.99
N PHE A 143 -12.17 -1.87 -1.66
CA PHE A 143 -10.83 -2.08 -1.15
C PHE A 143 -10.85 -2.79 0.22
N GLY A 144 -11.72 -2.34 1.13
CA GLY A 144 -11.87 -2.88 2.48
C GLY A 144 -12.27 -4.34 2.51
N VAL A 145 -13.20 -4.76 1.63
CA VAL A 145 -13.63 -6.16 1.52
C VAL A 145 -12.47 -7.08 1.14
N VAL A 146 -11.65 -6.68 0.16
CA VAL A 146 -10.47 -7.46 -0.23
C VAL A 146 -9.44 -7.47 0.88
N ALA A 147 -9.18 -6.32 1.53
CA ALA A 147 -8.27 -6.24 2.66
C ALA A 147 -8.71 -7.16 3.81
N ALA A 148 -9.98 -7.14 4.19
CA ALA A 148 -10.53 -7.99 5.24
C ALA A 148 -10.39 -9.48 4.91
N PHE A 149 -10.69 -9.89 3.67
CA PHE A 149 -10.48 -11.26 3.22
C PHE A 149 -9.01 -11.67 3.33
N MET A 150 -8.10 -10.86 2.83
CA MET A 150 -6.65 -11.15 2.85
C MET A 150 -6.08 -11.22 4.28
N LEU A 151 -6.68 -10.50 5.23
CA LEU A 151 -6.29 -10.53 6.63
C LEU A 151 -6.98 -11.64 7.43
N SER A 152 -7.97 -12.32 6.87
CA SER A 152 -8.73 -13.38 7.54
C SER A 152 -8.06 -14.76 7.43
N GLU A 153 -8.56 -15.72 8.20
CA GLU A 153 -8.12 -17.12 8.17
C GLU A 153 -8.41 -17.80 6.81
N GLN A 154 -9.41 -17.32 6.05
CA GLN A 154 -9.71 -17.86 4.73
C GLN A 154 -8.55 -17.68 3.73
N ALA A 155 -7.65 -16.70 3.97
CA ALA A 155 -6.44 -16.48 3.19
C ALA A 155 -5.20 -17.14 3.83
N SER A 156 -5.35 -18.19 4.64
CA SER A 156 -4.28 -18.80 5.47
C SER A 156 -3.04 -19.27 4.70
N TYR A 157 -3.19 -19.56 3.40
CA TYR A 157 -2.06 -20.00 2.56
C TYR A 157 -1.52 -18.89 1.63
N VAL A 158 -1.89 -17.62 1.91
CA VAL A 158 -1.45 -16.46 1.13
C VAL A 158 -0.51 -15.58 1.97
N THR A 159 0.76 -15.49 1.56
CA THR A 159 1.78 -14.65 2.20
C THR A 159 2.86 -14.23 1.21
N GLY A 160 3.65 -13.20 1.51
CA GLY A 160 4.77 -12.73 0.69
C GLY A 160 4.37 -12.21 -0.69
N CYS A 161 3.15 -11.71 -0.87
CA CYS A 161 2.62 -11.31 -2.15
C CYS A 161 2.08 -9.88 -2.15
N LEU A 162 1.95 -9.34 -3.36
CA LEU A 162 1.37 -8.02 -3.63
C LEU A 162 0.05 -8.19 -4.37
N ILE A 163 -1.02 -7.68 -3.81
CA ILE A 163 -2.38 -7.79 -4.35
C ILE A 163 -2.82 -6.43 -4.92
N PRO A 164 -2.89 -6.27 -6.24
CA PRO A 164 -3.50 -5.09 -6.85
C PRO A 164 -5.01 -5.07 -6.62
N ILE A 165 -5.51 -3.90 -6.21
CA ILE A 165 -6.94 -3.60 -6.08
C ILE A 165 -7.17 -2.30 -6.85
N ASP A 166 -7.22 -2.39 -8.18
CA ASP A 166 -6.98 -1.26 -9.07
C ASP A 166 -7.89 -1.23 -10.31
N GLY A 167 -8.87 -2.14 -10.40
CA GLY A 167 -9.76 -2.24 -11.56
C GLY A 167 -9.05 -2.67 -12.86
N GLY A 168 -7.85 -3.25 -12.76
CA GLY A 168 -7.00 -3.67 -13.88
C GLY A 168 -6.09 -2.55 -14.43
N LEU A 169 -5.87 -1.50 -13.66
CA LEU A 169 -5.03 -0.34 -14.08
C LEU A 169 -3.58 -0.73 -14.38
N LEU A 170 -2.96 -1.54 -13.51
CA LEU A 170 -1.61 -2.05 -13.72
C LEU A 170 -1.53 -2.93 -14.97
N ARG A 171 -0.48 -2.74 -15.77
CA ARG A 171 -0.23 -3.52 -17.00
C ARG A 171 0.75 -4.69 -16.78
N THR A 172 1.40 -4.74 -15.64
CA THR A 172 2.24 -5.87 -15.22
C THR A 172 1.38 -6.89 -14.46
N PRO A 173 1.50 -8.18 -14.76
CA PRO A 173 0.83 -9.23 -14.02
C PRO A 173 1.30 -9.31 -12.54
#